data_557d718b78d7bb96fb686241c34944db
#
_entry.id   557d718b78d7bb96fb686241c34944db
#
_cell.length_a   1.000
_cell.length_b   1.000
_cell.length_c   1.000
_cell.angle_alpha   90.00
_cell.angle_beta   90.00
_cell.angle_gamma   90.00
#
_symmetry.space_group_name_H-M   'P 1'
#
loop_
_entity.id
_entity.type
_entity.pdbx_description
1 polymer ?
#
loop_
_entity_poly.entity_id
_entity_poly.type
_entity_poly.pdbx_seq_one_letter_code
_entity_poly.pdbx_strand_id
1 'polypeptide(L)'
;MSRQSQPNIHIKVSPTTKFKTTTIVFKFMAPLEYDTITGRSLLSKLLVRATKKWPTDKSFNNHLADLYGAYVNSTISKFKDQHVITFSLEIVNERYLRNGESLFNQGLDLLQEIIWNPLIENKAFNDNFVNQEKTLLAKKIEAMVDNKAQYSFLKLLDHMFENEAYKYLSTGQLEQIPHITAETLYHTYQSMINNDQCSVYVVGNVEPESVEKQIREKFALKPFDKHQFQHSTHHLHDEEVDYIVEYDDVDQAKLNMGYRFPTQYGQSGYAAFVVFNMMFGGDPSSVLFNEVREKQSLAYSIHSQIDGKNGYLFVLSGVSSDKYETAKNTIISEFEKIKAGDFTEEKLELAKKVIISHRYESEDRPKSVIEIMHNQILLEQPQSKETFIKDIQKVSREDMVSVAEKAFLDTIYVLTKGGDK
;
A
#
# COMPACT_ATOMS: atom_id res chain seq x y z
N MET A 1 -5.97 -44.42 -8.29
CA MET A 1 -6.62 -43.10 -8.47
C MET A 1 -5.58 -42.05 -8.10
N SER A 2 -4.97 -41.43 -9.09
CA SER A 2 -4.02 -40.34 -8.90
C SER A 2 -4.76 -39.16 -8.30
N ARG A 3 -4.34 -38.69 -7.12
CA ARG A 3 -4.75 -37.39 -6.59
C ARG A 3 -4.30 -36.32 -7.64
N GLN A 4 -5.22 -35.83 -8.47
CA GLN A 4 -4.97 -34.63 -9.24
C GLN A 4 -4.57 -33.58 -8.21
N SER A 5 -3.33 -33.07 -8.31
CA SER A 5 -2.88 -31.96 -7.48
C SER A 5 -3.81 -30.77 -7.76
N GLN A 6 -4.56 -30.36 -6.74
CA GLN A 6 -5.37 -29.15 -6.85
C GLN A 6 -4.47 -27.98 -7.21
N PRO A 7 -4.91 -27.06 -8.09
CA PRO A 7 -4.13 -25.90 -8.44
C PRO A 7 -3.73 -25.11 -7.19
N ASN A 8 -2.48 -24.66 -7.13
CA ASN A 8 -1.96 -23.85 -6.03
C ASN A 8 -2.62 -22.48 -6.02
N ILE A 9 -3.77 -22.36 -5.39
CA ILE A 9 -4.53 -21.12 -5.23
C ILE A 9 -4.15 -20.47 -3.90
N HIS A 10 -3.87 -19.18 -3.90
CA HIS A 10 -3.51 -18.47 -2.68
C HIS A 10 -4.75 -18.00 -1.91
N ILE A 11 -5.22 -18.83 -1.00
CA ILE A 11 -6.31 -18.48 -0.06
C ILE A 11 -5.73 -18.54 1.36
N LYS A 12 -5.91 -17.49 2.15
CA LYS A 12 -5.49 -17.40 3.54
C LYS A 12 -6.67 -17.01 4.41
N VAL A 13 -6.94 -17.82 5.42
CA VAL A 13 -8.00 -17.60 6.40
C VAL A 13 -7.38 -17.38 7.76
N SER A 14 -7.74 -16.28 8.43
CA SER A 14 -7.38 -15.97 9.82
C SER A 14 -8.64 -16.03 10.68
N PRO A 15 -8.90 -17.17 11.32
CA PRO A 15 -10.06 -17.33 12.19
C PRO A 15 -9.85 -16.53 13.48
N THR A 16 -10.84 -15.70 13.84
CA THR A 16 -10.80 -14.91 15.07
C THR A 16 -12.19 -14.54 15.54
N THR A 17 -12.37 -14.53 16.85
CA THR A 17 -13.63 -14.08 17.51
C THR A 17 -13.58 -12.61 17.92
N LYS A 18 -12.46 -11.90 17.66
CA LYS A 18 -12.31 -10.48 18.03
C LYS A 18 -13.31 -9.56 17.34
N PHE A 19 -13.75 -9.90 16.12
CA PHE A 19 -14.59 -9.05 15.29
C PHE A 19 -16.02 -9.59 15.22
N LYS A 20 -16.99 -8.68 15.19
CA LYS A 20 -18.40 -9.01 14.94
C LYS A 20 -18.71 -9.16 13.46
N THR A 21 -17.77 -8.80 12.60
CA THR A 21 -17.87 -8.88 11.14
C THR A 21 -16.90 -9.93 10.59
N THR A 22 -17.17 -10.38 9.38
CA THR A 22 -16.23 -11.14 8.56
C THR A 22 -15.79 -10.27 7.40
N THR A 23 -14.48 -10.15 7.23
CA THR A 23 -13.86 -9.39 6.12
C THR A 23 -13.33 -10.37 5.09
N ILE A 24 -13.75 -10.21 3.84
CA ILE A 24 -13.32 -11.01 2.68
C ILE A 24 -12.63 -10.06 1.70
N VAL A 25 -11.43 -10.41 1.27
CA VAL A 25 -10.63 -9.58 0.36
C VAL A 25 -10.09 -10.38 -0.80
N PHE A 26 -10.31 -9.88 -2.01
CA PHE A 26 -9.67 -10.35 -3.24
C PHE A 26 -8.65 -9.30 -3.70
N LYS A 27 -7.42 -9.72 -3.98
CA LYS A 27 -6.38 -8.86 -4.54
C LYS A 27 -5.95 -9.39 -5.89
N PHE A 28 -6.06 -8.56 -6.92
CA PHE A 28 -5.64 -8.83 -8.29
C PHE A 28 -4.36 -8.03 -8.58
N MET A 29 -3.29 -8.72 -8.91
CA MET A 29 -1.94 -8.16 -9.09
C MET A 29 -1.49 -8.34 -10.53
N ALA A 30 -1.03 -7.25 -11.13
CA ALA A 30 -0.41 -7.19 -12.46
C ALA A 30 0.82 -6.28 -12.42
N PRO A 31 1.75 -6.38 -13.38
CA PRO A 31 2.88 -5.46 -13.46
C PRO A 31 2.43 -3.98 -13.40
N LEU A 32 3.23 -3.16 -12.72
CA LEU A 32 3.01 -1.73 -12.62
C LEU A 32 3.51 -1.06 -13.91
N GLU A 33 2.61 -0.85 -14.87
CA GLU A 33 2.93 -0.32 -16.19
C GLU A 33 2.13 0.95 -16.47
N TYR A 34 2.81 1.96 -17.05
CA TYR A 34 2.19 3.25 -17.38
C TYR A 34 0.87 3.09 -18.14
N ASP A 35 0.85 2.26 -19.17
CA ASP A 35 -0.32 2.12 -20.07
C ASP A 35 -1.53 1.44 -19.44
N THR A 36 -1.35 0.72 -18.33
CA THR A 36 -2.43 -0.10 -17.75
C THR A 36 -3.01 0.49 -16.46
N ILE A 37 -2.24 1.24 -15.68
CA ILE A 37 -2.61 1.68 -14.32
C ILE A 37 -3.89 2.51 -14.28
N THR A 38 -4.08 3.45 -15.22
CA THR A 38 -5.25 4.34 -15.23
C THR A 38 -6.54 3.59 -15.56
N GLY A 39 -6.49 2.70 -16.55
CA GLY A 39 -7.61 1.82 -16.87
C GLY A 39 -7.97 0.88 -15.72
N ARG A 40 -6.97 0.30 -15.05
CA ARG A 40 -7.17 -0.56 -13.88
C ARG A 40 -7.75 0.21 -12.68
N SER A 41 -7.34 1.46 -12.50
CA SER A 41 -7.88 2.34 -11.47
C SER A 41 -9.37 2.61 -11.69
N LEU A 42 -9.77 3.00 -12.92
CA LEU A 42 -11.17 3.20 -13.30
C LEU A 42 -11.98 1.91 -13.17
N LEU A 43 -11.46 0.80 -13.68
CA LEU A 43 -12.10 -0.52 -13.59
C LEU A 43 -12.43 -0.88 -12.15
N SER A 44 -11.51 -0.65 -11.21
CA SER A 44 -11.72 -0.97 -9.80
C SER A 44 -12.98 -0.31 -9.23
N LYS A 45 -13.29 0.93 -9.66
CA LYS A 45 -14.46 1.69 -9.21
C LYS A 45 -15.74 1.26 -9.93
N LEU A 46 -15.65 1.01 -11.22
CA LEU A 46 -16.80 0.55 -12.00
C LEU A 46 -17.36 -0.78 -11.51
N LEU A 47 -16.49 -1.73 -11.15
CA LEU A 47 -16.92 -3.06 -10.71
C LEU A 47 -17.73 -3.06 -9.41
N VAL A 48 -17.47 -2.13 -8.49
CA VAL A 48 -18.21 -2.02 -7.22
C VAL A 48 -19.42 -1.10 -7.28
N ARG A 49 -19.77 -0.61 -8.47
CA ARG A 49 -20.88 0.33 -8.66
C ARG A 49 -22.19 -0.34 -9.03
N ALA A 50 -22.11 -1.27 -9.98
CA ALA A 50 -23.27 -2.00 -10.49
C ALA A 50 -22.82 -3.36 -11.05
N THR A 51 -23.72 -4.32 -11.03
CA THR A 51 -23.51 -5.66 -11.57
C THR A 51 -24.64 -6.01 -12.54
N LYS A 52 -24.49 -7.11 -13.26
CA LYS A 52 -25.58 -7.61 -14.12
C LYS A 52 -26.86 -7.85 -13.32
N LYS A 53 -26.77 -8.31 -12.09
CA LYS A 53 -27.90 -8.59 -11.21
C LYS A 53 -28.49 -7.32 -10.58
N TRP A 54 -27.65 -6.35 -10.25
CA TRP A 54 -28.03 -5.06 -9.66
C TRP A 54 -27.50 -3.92 -10.53
N PRO A 55 -28.21 -3.57 -11.63
CA PRO A 55 -27.67 -2.72 -12.70
C PRO A 55 -27.71 -1.22 -12.40
N THR A 56 -28.20 -0.80 -11.24
CA THR A 56 -28.26 0.61 -10.83
C THR A 56 -27.68 0.81 -9.44
N ASP A 57 -27.13 2.00 -9.16
CA ASP A 57 -26.64 2.39 -7.83
C ASP A 57 -27.71 2.09 -6.75
N LYS A 58 -28.98 2.39 -7.03
CA LYS A 58 -30.09 2.15 -6.09
C LYS A 58 -30.31 0.66 -5.82
N SER A 59 -30.37 -0.18 -6.85
CA SER A 59 -30.58 -1.63 -6.67
C SER A 59 -29.40 -2.29 -5.98
N PHE A 60 -28.17 -1.85 -6.28
CA PHE A 60 -26.97 -2.33 -5.63
C PHE A 60 -26.91 -1.95 -4.15
N ASN A 61 -27.14 -0.67 -3.82
CA ASN A 61 -27.16 -0.19 -2.43
C ASN A 61 -28.30 -0.79 -1.60
N ASN A 62 -29.49 -1.02 -2.20
CA ASN A 62 -30.58 -1.72 -1.52
C ASN A 62 -30.15 -3.15 -1.14
N HIS A 63 -29.49 -3.87 -2.06
CA HIS A 63 -28.99 -5.20 -1.76
C HIS A 63 -27.94 -5.20 -0.64
N LEU A 64 -27.04 -4.20 -0.59
CA LEU A 64 -26.09 -4.06 0.54
C LEU A 64 -26.83 -3.83 1.87
N ALA A 65 -27.91 -3.05 1.85
CA ALA A 65 -28.74 -2.85 3.04
C ALA A 65 -29.46 -4.14 3.47
N ASP A 66 -29.97 -4.94 2.52
CA ASP A 66 -30.60 -6.25 2.79
C ASP A 66 -29.60 -7.24 3.39
N LEU A 67 -28.32 -7.09 3.09
CA LEU A 67 -27.19 -7.83 3.74
C LEU A 67 -26.75 -7.20 5.07
N TYR A 68 -27.69 -6.61 5.81
CA TYR A 68 -27.46 -5.97 7.10
C TYR A 68 -26.42 -4.84 7.04
N GLY A 69 -26.40 -4.08 5.97
CA GLY A 69 -25.47 -2.98 5.76
C GLY A 69 -24.06 -3.47 5.41
N ALA A 70 -23.98 -4.51 4.59
CA ALA A 70 -22.69 -4.98 4.06
C ALA A 70 -21.91 -3.83 3.42
N TYR A 71 -20.62 -3.77 3.67
CA TYR A 71 -19.76 -2.71 3.13
C TYR A 71 -18.82 -3.28 2.09
N VAL A 72 -18.96 -2.81 0.84
CA VAL A 72 -18.08 -3.14 -0.28
C VAL A 72 -17.21 -1.94 -0.61
N ASN A 73 -15.93 -2.17 -0.83
CA ASN A 73 -15.00 -1.15 -1.28
C ASN A 73 -13.97 -1.73 -2.23
N SER A 74 -13.48 -0.88 -3.14
CA SER A 74 -12.32 -1.17 -3.97
C SER A 74 -11.22 -0.15 -3.71
N THR A 75 -9.98 -0.63 -3.63
CA THR A 75 -8.79 0.21 -3.52
C THR A 75 -7.73 -0.26 -4.50
N ILE A 76 -6.84 0.66 -4.83
CA ILE A 76 -5.65 0.40 -5.63
C ILE A 76 -4.41 0.73 -4.82
N SER A 77 -3.35 -0.03 -5.03
CA SER A 77 -2.07 0.16 -4.34
C SER A 77 -0.92 -0.39 -5.17
N LYS A 78 0.31 -0.12 -4.72
CA LYS A 78 1.50 -0.79 -5.20
C LYS A 78 1.90 -1.91 -4.24
N PHE A 79 2.42 -2.99 -4.78
CA PHE A 79 3.05 -4.07 -4.05
C PHE A 79 4.32 -4.48 -4.79
N LYS A 80 5.48 -3.99 -4.35
CA LYS A 80 6.72 -4.00 -5.13
C LYS A 80 6.48 -3.29 -6.49
N ASP A 81 6.77 -3.98 -7.58
CA ASP A 81 6.58 -3.56 -8.97
C ASP A 81 5.18 -3.93 -9.53
N GLN A 82 4.25 -4.29 -8.65
CA GLN A 82 2.90 -4.68 -9.05
C GLN A 82 1.87 -3.58 -8.76
N HIS A 83 0.92 -3.42 -9.67
CA HIS A 83 -0.31 -2.67 -9.47
C HIS A 83 -1.39 -3.62 -8.93
N VAL A 84 -1.93 -3.32 -7.76
CA VAL A 84 -2.88 -4.17 -7.06
C VAL A 84 -4.27 -3.54 -7.03
N ILE A 85 -5.26 -4.25 -7.58
CA ILE A 85 -6.67 -3.95 -7.35
C ILE A 85 -7.14 -4.82 -6.18
N THR A 86 -7.70 -4.20 -5.16
CA THR A 86 -8.24 -4.88 -3.99
C THR A 86 -9.74 -4.68 -3.90
N PHE A 87 -10.52 -5.75 -3.89
CA PHE A 87 -11.95 -5.76 -3.55
C PHE A 87 -12.11 -6.28 -2.14
N SER A 88 -12.77 -5.49 -1.29
CA SER A 88 -13.04 -5.86 0.09
C SER A 88 -14.55 -5.84 0.38
N LEU A 89 -15.02 -6.89 1.02
CA LEU A 89 -16.37 -7.00 1.56
C LEU A 89 -16.28 -7.20 3.07
N GLU A 90 -17.01 -6.39 3.80
CA GLU A 90 -17.24 -6.56 5.23
C GLU A 90 -18.72 -6.83 5.48
N ILE A 91 -19.02 -7.96 6.12
CA ILE A 91 -20.37 -8.42 6.44
C ILE A 91 -20.47 -8.77 7.91
N VAL A 92 -21.67 -8.61 8.49
CA VAL A 92 -21.94 -9.05 9.86
C VAL A 92 -21.79 -10.57 9.93
N ASN A 93 -21.15 -11.06 10.98
CA ASN A 93 -21.05 -12.50 11.20
C ASN A 93 -22.42 -13.07 11.61
N GLU A 94 -22.89 -14.09 10.92
CA GLU A 94 -24.21 -14.70 11.08
C GLU A 94 -24.51 -15.19 12.50
N ARG A 95 -23.51 -15.48 13.33
CA ARG A 95 -23.68 -15.84 14.75
C ARG A 95 -24.33 -14.75 15.59
N TYR A 96 -24.31 -13.52 15.14
CA TYR A 96 -24.96 -12.37 15.81
C TYR A 96 -26.38 -12.11 15.30
N LEU A 97 -26.88 -12.91 14.36
CA LEU A 97 -28.23 -12.77 13.79
C LEU A 97 -29.17 -13.85 14.34
N ARG A 98 -30.45 -13.48 14.43
CA ARG A 98 -31.47 -14.38 14.97
C ARG A 98 -32.02 -15.40 13.96
N ASN A 99 -31.84 -15.13 12.65
CA ASN A 99 -32.59 -15.83 11.58
C ASN A 99 -31.82 -16.95 10.89
N GLY A 100 -30.59 -17.30 11.32
CA GLY A 100 -29.83 -18.43 10.76
C GLY A 100 -29.48 -18.32 9.26
N GLU A 101 -29.56 -17.13 8.66
CA GLU A 101 -29.19 -16.92 7.27
C GLU A 101 -27.68 -16.99 7.10
N SER A 102 -27.22 -17.69 6.05
CA SER A 102 -25.80 -17.75 5.71
C SER A 102 -25.37 -16.48 4.99
N LEU A 103 -25.08 -15.40 5.75
CA LEU A 103 -24.59 -14.16 5.20
C LEU A 103 -23.22 -14.32 4.51
N PHE A 104 -22.40 -15.25 5.00
CA PHE A 104 -21.12 -15.52 4.36
C PHE A 104 -21.30 -15.99 2.91
N ASN A 105 -22.22 -16.93 2.65
CA ASN A 105 -22.53 -17.38 1.29
C ASN A 105 -23.09 -16.26 0.42
N GLN A 106 -24.01 -15.46 0.96
CA GLN A 106 -24.55 -14.30 0.24
C GLN A 106 -23.48 -13.25 -0.08
N GLY A 107 -22.53 -13.06 0.84
CA GLY A 107 -21.35 -12.21 0.60
C GLY A 107 -20.44 -12.73 -0.51
N LEU A 108 -20.22 -14.06 -0.58
CA LEU A 108 -19.49 -14.67 -1.69
C LEU A 108 -20.27 -14.54 -3.00
N ASP A 109 -21.61 -14.66 -2.99
CA ASP A 109 -22.47 -14.40 -4.18
C ASP A 109 -22.32 -12.96 -4.67
N LEU A 110 -22.33 -12.00 -3.73
CA LEU A 110 -22.13 -10.59 -4.07
C LEU A 110 -20.76 -10.34 -4.70
N LEU A 111 -19.70 -10.88 -4.14
CA LEU A 111 -18.34 -10.75 -4.71
C LEU A 111 -18.23 -11.43 -6.07
N GLN A 112 -18.92 -12.55 -6.28
CA GLN A 112 -18.99 -13.20 -7.60
C GLN A 112 -19.67 -12.30 -8.64
N GLU A 113 -20.78 -11.69 -8.28
CA GLU A 113 -21.47 -10.74 -9.17
C GLU A 113 -20.60 -9.52 -9.50
N ILE A 114 -19.92 -8.96 -8.49
CA ILE A 114 -19.04 -7.79 -8.66
C ILE A 114 -17.87 -8.11 -9.61
N ILE A 115 -17.18 -9.22 -9.38
CA ILE A 115 -15.89 -9.49 -10.02
C ILE A 115 -16.08 -10.28 -11.34
N TRP A 116 -17.00 -11.27 -11.38
CA TRP A 116 -17.15 -12.16 -12.53
C TRP A 116 -18.39 -11.89 -13.39
N ASN A 117 -19.39 -11.17 -12.85
CA ASN A 117 -20.64 -10.82 -13.58
C ASN A 117 -20.90 -9.30 -13.57
N PRO A 118 -19.91 -8.45 -13.90
CA PRO A 118 -20.14 -7.00 -13.96
C PRO A 118 -21.17 -6.63 -15.02
N LEU A 119 -21.69 -5.40 -14.92
CA LEU A 119 -22.63 -4.85 -15.91
C LEU A 119 -21.89 -4.52 -17.20
N ILE A 120 -21.83 -5.49 -18.11
CA ILE A 120 -21.21 -5.39 -19.44
C ILE A 120 -22.26 -5.75 -20.48
N GLU A 121 -22.40 -4.90 -21.50
CA GLU A 121 -23.25 -5.09 -22.66
C GLU A 121 -22.44 -4.85 -23.94
N ASN A 122 -22.58 -5.69 -24.94
CA ASN A 122 -21.90 -5.57 -26.24
C ASN A 122 -20.36 -5.37 -26.13
N LYS A 123 -19.72 -6.05 -25.16
CA LYS A 123 -18.27 -5.93 -24.86
C LYS A 123 -17.87 -4.50 -24.43
N ALA A 124 -18.73 -3.78 -23.77
CA ALA A 124 -18.49 -2.45 -23.23
C ALA A 124 -19.13 -2.29 -21.84
N PHE A 125 -18.55 -1.44 -20.99
CA PHE A 125 -19.19 -0.98 -19.77
C PHE A 125 -20.22 0.12 -20.08
N ASN A 126 -21.05 0.48 -19.08
CA ASN A 126 -22.01 1.56 -19.24
C ASN A 126 -21.30 2.92 -19.36
N ASP A 127 -21.48 3.63 -20.48
CA ASP A 127 -20.81 4.91 -20.76
C ASP A 127 -21.07 5.98 -19.71
N ASN A 128 -22.28 6.05 -19.16
CA ASN A 128 -22.59 7.05 -18.12
C ASN A 128 -21.76 6.80 -16.86
N PHE A 129 -21.63 5.53 -16.45
CA PHE A 129 -20.80 5.18 -15.29
C PHE A 129 -19.33 5.43 -15.58
N VAL A 130 -18.84 5.08 -16.76
CA VAL A 130 -17.46 5.35 -17.19
C VAL A 130 -17.15 6.84 -17.11
N ASN A 131 -18.01 7.68 -17.70
CA ASN A 131 -17.81 9.13 -17.72
C ASN A 131 -17.84 9.76 -16.32
N GLN A 132 -18.70 9.27 -15.43
CA GLN A 132 -18.74 9.69 -14.04
C GLN A 132 -17.47 9.32 -13.30
N GLU A 133 -16.98 8.07 -13.43
CA GLU A 133 -15.75 7.62 -12.78
C GLU A 133 -14.51 8.33 -13.36
N LYS A 134 -14.46 8.60 -14.66
CA LYS A 134 -13.41 9.45 -15.28
C LYS A 134 -13.36 10.84 -14.64
N THR A 135 -14.51 11.46 -14.45
CA THR A 135 -14.62 12.78 -13.81
C THR A 135 -14.14 12.74 -12.35
N LEU A 136 -14.53 11.70 -11.60
CA LEU A 136 -14.12 11.54 -10.21
C LEU A 136 -12.62 11.27 -10.09
N LEU A 137 -12.07 10.44 -10.98
CA LEU A 137 -10.64 10.13 -11.00
C LEU A 137 -9.81 11.36 -11.35
N ALA A 138 -10.22 12.13 -12.37
CA ALA A 138 -9.55 13.38 -12.75
C ALA A 138 -9.47 14.35 -11.57
N LYS A 139 -10.61 14.64 -10.93
CA LYS A 139 -10.67 15.49 -9.72
C LYS A 139 -9.80 14.98 -8.58
N LYS A 140 -9.74 13.67 -8.41
CA LYS A 140 -8.88 13.07 -7.37
C LYS A 140 -7.39 13.30 -7.66
N ILE A 141 -6.96 13.12 -8.91
CA ILE A 141 -5.55 13.33 -9.31
C ILE A 141 -5.21 14.83 -9.23
N GLU A 142 -6.08 15.71 -9.72
CA GLU A 142 -5.92 17.17 -9.61
C GLU A 142 -5.77 17.62 -8.14
N ALA A 143 -6.63 17.12 -7.25
CA ALA A 143 -6.54 17.44 -5.82
C ALA A 143 -5.24 16.94 -5.16
N MET A 144 -4.61 15.87 -5.68
CA MET A 144 -3.30 15.43 -5.22
C MET A 144 -2.19 16.38 -5.66
N VAL A 145 -2.29 16.95 -6.86
CA VAL A 145 -1.34 17.96 -7.38
C VAL A 145 -1.51 19.31 -6.67
N ASP A 146 -2.74 19.70 -6.36
CA ASP A 146 -3.03 20.93 -5.61
C ASP A 146 -2.50 20.88 -4.18
N ASN A 147 -2.44 19.71 -3.58
CA ASN A 147 -1.83 19.51 -2.27
C ASN A 147 -0.29 19.53 -2.37
N LYS A 148 0.31 20.66 -2.02
CA LYS A 148 1.75 20.90 -2.18
C LYS A 148 2.65 19.86 -1.44
N ALA A 149 2.19 19.25 -0.35
CA ALA A 149 2.93 18.18 0.32
C ALA A 149 2.89 16.89 -0.51
N GLN A 150 1.73 16.54 -1.09
CA GLN A 150 1.62 15.40 -1.99
C GLN A 150 2.37 15.66 -3.31
N TYR A 151 2.18 16.82 -3.91
CA TYR A 151 2.88 17.22 -5.12
C TYR A 151 4.40 17.08 -4.97
N SER A 152 4.98 17.66 -3.92
CA SER A 152 6.42 17.60 -3.69
C SER A 152 6.94 16.18 -3.46
N PHE A 153 6.13 15.31 -2.85
CA PHE A 153 6.48 13.90 -2.71
C PHE A 153 6.44 13.16 -4.06
N LEU A 154 5.44 13.46 -4.90
CA LEU A 154 5.37 12.90 -6.26
C LEU A 154 6.56 13.33 -7.11
N LYS A 155 6.98 14.59 -6.98
CA LYS A 155 8.17 15.09 -7.66
C LYS A 155 9.45 14.42 -7.18
N LEU A 156 9.59 14.19 -5.87
CA LEU A 156 10.70 13.37 -5.35
C LEU A 156 10.72 11.99 -6.01
N LEU A 157 9.55 11.31 -6.10
CA LEU A 157 9.47 9.99 -6.73
C LEU A 157 9.78 10.04 -8.24
N ASP A 158 9.36 11.09 -8.93
CA ASP A 158 9.63 11.28 -10.36
C ASP A 158 11.13 11.35 -10.66
N HIS A 159 11.89 12.09 -9.83
CA HIS A 159 13.33 12.22 -9.96
C HIS A 159 14.06 10.96 -9.48
N MET A 160 13.75 10.47 -8.28
CA MET A 160 14.40 9.30 -7.68
C MET A 160 14.23 8.03 -8.53
N PHE A 161 13.12 7.92 -9.28
CA PHE A 161 12.75 6.74 -10.05
C PHE A 161 12.54 7.04 -11.53
N GLU A 162 13.35 7.94 -12.11
CA GLU A 162 13.18 8.42 -13.49
C GLU A 162 13.00 7.28 -14.50
N ASN A 163 13.76 6.20 -14.35
CA ASN A 163 13.74 5.04 -15.25
C ASN A 163 13.02 3.82 -14.66
N GLU A 164 12.31 3.98 -13.57
CA GLU A 164 11.63 2.88 -12.88
C GLU A 164 10.11 3.12 -12.84
N ALA A 165 9.33 2.04 -12.98
CA ALA A 165 7.87 2.11 -12.90
C ALA A 165 7.37 2.57 -11.52
N TYR A 166 8.20 2.50 -10.48
CA TYR A 166 7.86 2.91 -9.13
C TYR A 166 7.39 4.38 -9.03
N LYS A 167 7.84 5.27 -9.93
CA LYS A 167 7.38 6.66 -9.99
C LYS A 167 5.88 6.80 -10.26
N TYR A 168 5.28 5.91 -11.04
CA TYR A 168 3.88 6.04 -11.44
C TYR A 168 2.94 5.96 -10.26
N LEU A 169 1.95 6.86 -10.22
CA LEU A 169 0.86 6.80 -9.26
C LEU A 169 0.01 5.55 -9.47
N SER A 170 -0.31 4.82 -8.41
CA SER A 170 -1.27 3.73 -8.51
C SER A 170 -2.67 4.20 -8.93
N THR A 171 -3.02 5.46 -8.69
CA THR A 171 -4.28 6.08 -9.16
C THR A 171 -4.33 6.28 -10.67
N GLY A 172 -3.21 6.26 -11.36
CA GLY A 172 -3.11 6.53 -12.80
C GLY A 172 -2.65 7.93 -13.13
N GLN A 173 -2.75 8.28 -14.40
CA GLN A 173 -2.24 9.52 -14.98
C GLN A 173 -3.39 10.33 -15.59
N LEU A 174 -3.40 11.65 -15.35
CA LEU A 174 -4.48 12.54 -15.77
C LEU A 174 -4.62 12.56 -17.30
N GLU A 175 -3.49 12.60 -18.01
CA GLU A 175 -3.43 12.65 -19.47
C GLU A 175 -3.97 11.38 -20.16
N GLN A 176 -4.03 10.26 -19.46
CA GLN A 176 -4.57 9.00 -19.99
C GLN A 176 -6.09 8.92 -19.91
N ILE A 177 -6.72 9.63 -18.97
CA ILE A 177 -8.16 9.54 -18.71
C ILE A 177 -9.00 9.81 -19.96
N PRO A 178 -8.73 10.85 -20.79
CA PRO A 178 -9.52 11.11 -22.00
C PRO A 178 -9.56 9.95 -22.99
N HIS A 179 -8.46 9.18 -23.08
CA HIS A 179 -8.30 8.11 -24.07
C HIS A 179 -8.97 6.77 -23.67
N ILE A 180 -9.45 6.66 -22.43
CA ILE A 180 -10.09 5.46 -21.94
C ILE A 180 -11.57 5.47 -22.33
N THR A 181 -12.04 4.38 -22.94
CA THR A 181 -13.44 4.18 -23.37
C THR A 181 -14.07 2.99 -22.63
N ALA A 182 -15.38 2.82 -22.79
CA ALA A 182 -16.11 1.67 -22.24
C ALA A 182 -15.59 0.33 -22.80
N GLU A 183 -15.19 0.30 -24.06
CA GLU A 183 -14.62 -0.88 -24.73
C GLU A 183 -13.19 -1.17 -24.22
N THR A 184 -12.34 -0.14 -24.11
CA THR A 184 -10.98 -0.35 -23.58
C THR A 184 -11.01 -0.85 -22.14
N LEU A 185 -11.96 -0.38 -21.32
CA LEU A 185 -12.17 -0.90 -19.97
C LEU A 185 -12.67 -2.35 -19.94
N TYR A 186 -13.47 -2.76 -20.94
CA TYR A 186 -13.81 -4.18 -21.09
C TYR A 186 -12.56 -5.04 -21.36
N HIS A 187 -11.64 -4.57 -22.21
CA HIS A 187 -10.37 -5.28 -22.42
C HIS A 187 -9.48 -5.29 -21.16
N THR A 188 -9.45 -4.19 -20.40
CA THR A 188 -8.76 -4.14 -19.10
C THR A 188 -9.37 -5.15 -18.12
N TYR A 189 -10.70 -5.26 -18.07
CA TYR A 189 -11.40 -6.27 -17.26
C TYR A 189 -11.05 -7.70 -17.69
N GLN A 190 -11.07 -7.99 -18.98
CA GLN A 190 -10.69 -9.31 -19.49
C GLN A 190 -9.23 -9.65 -19.14
N SER A 191 -8.32 -8.68 -19.26
CA SER A 191 -6.93 -8.86 -18.86
C SER A 191 -6.82 -9.17 -17.36
N MET A 192 -7.51 -8.41 -16.50
CA MET A 192 -7.53 -8.64 -15.05
C MET A 192 -7.98 -10.07 -14.71
N ILE A 193 -9.12 -10.50 -15.24
CA ILE A 193 -9.65 -11.85 -14.95
C ILE A 193 -8.77 -12.96 -15.51
N ASN A 194 -8.16 -12.71 -16.68
CA ASN A 194 -7.42 -13.72 -17.41
C ASN A 194 -5.92 -13.78 -17.08
N ASN A 195 -5.31 -12.70 -16.61
CA ASN A 195 -3.86 -12.63 -16.51
C ASN A 195 -3.35 -12.30 -15.10
N ASP A 196 -4.15 -11.59 -14.28
CA ASP A 196 -3.69 -11.19 -12.96
C ASP A 196 -3.50 -12.37 -12.01
N GLN A 197 -2.52 -12.25 -11.14
CA GLN A 197 -2.38 -13.13 -9.99
C GLN A 197 -3.41 -12.74 -8.93
N CYS A 198 -4.26 -13.70 -8.52
CA CYS A 198 -5.30 -13.44 -7.55
C CYS A 198 -4.98 -14.12 -6.22
N SER A 199 -5.08 -13.36 -5.13
CA SER A 199 -5.00 -13.87 -3.76
C SER A 199 -6.26 -13.51 -2.97
N VAL A 200 -6.70 -14.43 -2.10
CA VAL A 200 -7.93 -14.26 -1.31
C VAL A 200 -7.60 -14.36 0.17
N TYR A 201 -8.16 -13.43 0.94
CA TYR A 201 -7.98 -13.34 2.39
C TYR A 201 -9.33 -13.27 3.08
N VAL A 202 -9.48 -14.02 4.18
CA VAL A 202 -10.67 -13.97 5.02
C VAL A 202 -10.26 -13.82 6.47
N VAL A 203 -10.84 -12.86 7.16
CA VAL A 203 -10.62 -12.61 8.59
C VAL A 203 -11.98 -12.54 9.29
N GLY A 204 -12.19 -13.36 10.31
CA GLY A 204 -13.44 -13.37 11.06
C GLY A 204 -13.69 -14.66 11.82
N ASN A 205 -14.86 -14.78 12.43
CA ASN A 205 -15.25 -15.99 13.15
C ASN A 205 -15.81 -17.03 12.18
N VAL A 206 -14.92 -17.70 11.48
CA VAL A 206 -15.22 -18.66 10.39
C VAL A 206 -14.40 -19.94 10.55
N GLU A 207 -14.88 -21.03 9.94
CA GLU A 207 -14.15 -22.30 9.87
C GLU A 207 -13.26 -22.32 8.62
N PRO A 208 -11.92 -22.37 8.78
CA PRO A 208 -10.99 -22.20 7.66
C PRO A 208 -11.18 -23.19 6.50
N GLU A 209 -11.33 -24.48 6.80
CA GLU A 209 -11.47 -25.53 5.77
C GLU A 209 -12.76 -25.34 4.96
N SER A 210 -13.86 -25.00 5.65
CA SER A 210 -15.16 -24.74 5.01
C SER A 210 -15.09 -23.51 4.10
N VAL A 211 -14.48 -22.43 4.58
CA VAL A 211 -14.30 -21.18 3.80
C VAL A 211 -13.45 -21.43 2.56
N GLU A 212 -12.32 -22.11 2.73
CA GLU A 212 -11.42 -22.40 1.61
C GLU A 212 -12.12 -23.26 0.55
N LYS A 213 -12.87 -24.28 0.97
CA LYS A 213 -13.66 -25.13 0.07
C LYS A 213 -14.70 -24.31 -0.70
N GLN A 214 -15.48 -23.50 -0.02
CA GLN A 214 -16.51 -22.66 -0.65
C GLN A 214 -15.93 -21.69 -1.67
N ILE A 215 -14.79 -21.04 -1.35
CA ILE A 215 -14.11 -20.13 -2.28
C ILE A 215 -13.62 -20.90 -3.51
N ARG A 216 -12.99 -22.06 -3.34
CA ARG A 216 -12.50 -22.91 -4.45
C ARG A 216 -13.62 -23.41 -5.36
N GLU A 217 -14.75 -23.78 -4.80
CA GLU A 217 -15.91 -24.27 -5.55
C GLU A 217 -16.62 -23.13 -6.31
N LYS A 218 -16.64 -21.93 -5.73
CA LYS A 218 -17.40 -20.81 -6.28
C LYS A 218 -16.64 -19.99 -7.32
N PHE A 219 -15.32 -19.84 -7.15
CA PHE A 219 -14.52 -18.97 -7.97
C PHE A 219 -13.53 -19.75 -8.84
N ALA A 220 -13.51 -19.47 -10.13
CA ALA A 220 -12.54 -20.06 -11.07
C ALA A 220 -11.17 -19.35 -10.93
N LEU A 221 -10.53 -19.53 -9.75
CA LEU A 221 -9.24 -18.94 -9.47
C LEU A 221 -8.13 -19.71 -10.19
N LYS A 222 -7.15 -18.97 -10.70
CA LYS A 222 -5.97 -19.52 -11.36
C LYS A 222 -4.90 -19.96 -10.36
N PRO A 223 -3.97 -20.83 -10.76
CA PRO A 223 -2.78 -21.13 -9.97
C PRO A 223 -2.01 -19.84 -9.64
N PHE A 224 -1.60 -19.72 -8.38
CA PHE A 224 -0.83 -18.57 -7.89
C PHE A 224 0.67 -18.87 -7.94
N ASP A 225 1.43 -18.02 -8.62
CA ASP A 225 2.87 -18.11 -8.69
C ASP A 225 3.54 -17.00 -7.88
N LYS A 226 3.99 -17.33 -6.66
CA LYS A 226 4.68 -16.39 -5.79
C LYS A 226 6.03 -15.91 -6.31
N HIS A 227 6.67 -16.66 -7.21
CA HIS A 227 8.00 -16.30 -7.74
C HIS A 227 7.96 -15.04 -8.60
N GLN A 228 6.81 -14.68 -9.16
CA GLN A 228 6.63 -13.43 -9.89
C GLN A 228 6.86 -12.17 -9.03
N PHE A 229 6.85 -12.29 -7.70
CA PHE A 229 7.03 -11.17 -6.77
C PHE A 229 8.41 -11.10 -6.12
N GLN A 230 9.31 -12.06 -6.43
CA GLN A 230 10.61 -12.18 -5.75
C GLN A 230 11.73 -11.34 -6.38
N HIS A 231 11.52 -10.83 -7.59
CA HIS A 231 12.53 -10.09 -8.32
C HIS A 231 12.24 -8.60 -8.33
N SER A 232 12.96 -7.85 -7.50
CA SER A 232 13.17 -6.42 -7.74
C SER A 232 14.66 -6.24 -7.99
N THR A 233 15.02 -5.84 -9.18
CA THR A 233 16.36 -5.33 -9.46
C THR A 233 16.44 -3.95 -8.82
N HIS A 234 17.25 -3.80 -7.76
CA HIS A 234 17.70 -2.48 -7.37
C HIS A 234 18.61 -1.98 -8.49
N HIS A 235 18.21 -0.99 -9.23
CA HIS A 235 19.15 -0.21 -9.98
C HIS A 235 19.96 0.60 -8.96
N LEU A 236 21.25 0.27 -8.84
CA LEU A 236 22.19 1.14 -8.16
C LEU A 236 22.24 2.42 -9.00
N HIS A 237 21.81 3.51 -8.43
CA HIS A 237 21.98 4.83 -9.02
C HIS A 237 23.46 5.22 -8.91
N ASP A 238 23.91 6.16 -9.76
CA ASP A 238 25.24 6.76 -9.65
C ASP A 238 25.43 7.37 -8.26
N GLU A 239 26.70 7.45 -7.78
CA GLU A 239 27.06 7.86 -6.42
C GLU A 239 26.74 9.35 -6.10
N GLU A 240 26.23 10.13 -7.04
CA GLU A 240 25.85 11.53 -6.84
C GLU A 240 24.39 11.68 -6.37
N VAL A 241 24.22 12.55 -5.37
CA VAL A 241 22.89 12.91 -4.84
C VAL A 241 22.22 13.91 -5.79
N ASP A 242 21.06 13.56 -6.30
CA ASP A 242 20.23 14.50 -7.06
C ASP A 242 19.65 15.55 -6.12
N TYR A 243 19.98 16.83 -6.37
CA TYR A 243 19.46 17.94 -5.59
C TYR A 243 18.65 18.92 -6.45
N ILE A 244 17.33 18.88 -6.26
CA ILE A 244 16.37 19.65 -7.05
C ILE A 244 15.69 20.70 -6.20
N VAL A 245 15.67 21.95 -6.66
CA VAL A 245 14.91 23.06 -6.05
C VAL A 245 13.93 23.59 -7.07
N GLU A 246 12.64 23.48 -6.76
CA GLU A 246 11.55 24.04 -7.54
C GLU A 246 10.93 25.22 -6.78
N TYR A 247 10.57 26.27 -7.50
CA TYR A 247 9.96 27.47 -6.93
C TYR A 247 8.48 27.52 -7.27
N ASP A 248 7.66 27.72 -6.24
CA ASP A 248 6.20 27.86 -6.37
C ASP A 248 5.66 28.80 -5.27
N ASP A 249 4.42 29.23 -5.39
CA ASP A 249 3.74 30.01 -4.35
C ASP A 249 3.30 29.08 -3.21
N VAL A 250 4.17 28.94 -2.22
CA VAL A 250 3.97 28.08 -1.05
C VAL A 250 4.23 28.85 0.24
N ASP A 251 3.37 28.68 1.23
CA ASP A 251 3.56 29.28 2.57
C ASP A 251 4.73 28.65 3.32
N GLN A 252 4.99 27.37 3.06
CA GLN A 252 6.04 26.59 3.69
C GLN A 252 6.77 25.79 2.64
N ALA A 253 8.08 25.77 2.69
CA ALA A 253 8.87 24.90 1.85
C ALA A 253 8.57 23.43 2.20
N LYS A 254 8.57 22.58 1.18
CA LYS A 254 8.50 21.11 1.31
C LYS A 254 9.90 20.56 0.99
N LEU A 255 10.55 20.02 2.00
CA LEU A 255 11.85 19.39 1.89
C LEU A 255 11.66 17.88 2.05
N ASN A 256 11.85 17.17 0.96
CA ASN A 256 11.72 15.71 0.91
C ASN A 256 13.04 15.06 0.49
N MET A 257 13.38 13.95 1.12
CA MET A 257 14.60 13.20 0.83
C MET A 257 14.28 11.72 0.64
N GLY A 258 14.88 11.11 -0.37
CA GLY A 258 14.78 9.70 -0.67
C GLY A 258 16.11 8.99 -0.41
N TYR A 259 16.04 7.90 0.33
CA TYR A 259 17.19 7.02 0.59
C TYR A 259 16.91 5.63 0.04
N ARG A 260 17.94 4.98 -0.49
CA ARG A 260 17.91 3.56 -0.86
C ARG A 260 18.65 2.74 0.19
N PHE A 261 17.98 1.68 0.62
CA PHE A 261 18.52 0.68 1.53
C PHE A 261 18.57 -0.67 0.80
N PRO A 262 19.72 -1.32 0.67
CA PRO A 262 19.81 -2.63 0.01
C PRO A 262 19.29 -3.75 0.94
N THR A 263 18.15 -3.51 1.56
CA THR A 263 17.52 -4.42 2.52
C THR A 263 16.01 -4.39 2.33
N GLN A 264 15.41 -5.55 2.06
CA GLN A 264 14.00 -5.70 1.77
C GLN A 264 13.32 -6.64 2.78
N TYR A 265 11.99 -6.59 2.82
CA TYR A 265 11.18 -7.48 3.63
C TYR A 265 11.54 -8.95 3.39
N GLY A 266 11.80 -9.66 4.48
CA GLY A 266 12.23 -11.06 4.46
C GLY A 266 13.74 -11.29 4.36
N GLN A 267 14.53 -10.26 4.13
CA GLN A 267 16.00 -10.36 4.07
C GLN A 267 16.65 -10.12 5.43
N SER A 268 17.89 -10.57 5.57
CA SER A 268 18.73 -10.24 6.71
C SER A 268 18.89 -8.71 6.85
N GLY A 269 18.79 -8.19 8.07
CA GLY A 269 18.85 -6.75 8.35
C GLY A 269 17.50 -6.03 8.27
N TYR A 270 16.42 -6.67 7.79
CA TYR A 270 15.11 -6.02 7.68
C TYR A 270 14.58 -5.51 9.02
N ALA A 271 14.76 -6.29 10.11
CA ALA A 271 14.36 -5.87 11.46
C ALA A 271 15.12 -4.59 11.88
N ALA A 272 16.42 -4.52 11.58
CA ALA A 272 17.23 -3.33 11.85
C ALA A 272 16.77 -2.13 11.01
N PHE A 273 16.40 -2.34 9.74
CA PHE A 273 15.85 -1.28 8.88
C PHE A 273 14.52 -0.71 9.44
N VAL A 274 13.63 -1.56 9.93
CA VAL A 274 12.38 -1.13 10.57
C VAL A 274 12.66 -0.34 11.86
N VAL A 275 13.61 -0.80 12.70
CA VAL A 275 14.01 -0.11 13.93
C VAL A 275 14.72 1.21 13.60
N PHE A 276 15.58 1.23 12.58
CA PHE A 276 16.21 2.46 12.09
C PHE A 276 15.17 3.52 11.76
N ASN A 277 14.19 3.19 10.91
CA ASN A 277 13.14 4.15 10.54
C ASN A 277 12.38 4.65 11.77
N MET A 278 11.99 3.77 12.68
CA MET A 278 11.26 4.14 13.89
C MET A 278 12.05 5.12 14.76
N MET A 279 13.34 4.86 14.97
CA MET A 279 14.22 5.73 15.73
C MET A 279 14.53 7.03 14.99
N PHE A 280 14.73 6.99 13.67
CA PHE A 280 15.12 8.16 12.87
C PHE A 280 13.98 9.16 12.75
N GLY A 281 12.81 8.77 12.22
CA GLY A 281 11.71 9.69 11.97
C GLY A 281 10.32 9.07 11.95
N GLY A 282 10.18 7.78 12.28
CA GLY A 282 8.91 7.02 12.15
C GLY A 282 7.90 7.25 13.27
N ASP A 283 8.26 8.00 14.32
CA ASP A 283 7.41 8.24 15.51
C ASP A 283 7.67 9.62 16.09
N PRO A 284 6.72 10.23 16.83
CA PRO A 284 6.94 11.51 17.55
C PRO A 284 8.09 11.50 18.58
N SER A 285 8.52 10.33 19.05
CA SER A 285 9.70 10.20 19.91
C SER A 285 11.03 10.12 19.16
N SER A 286 10.98 10.14 17.82
CA SER A 286 12.14 9.96 16.93
C SER A 286 13.15 11.10 16.98
N VAL A 287 14.33 10.82 16.44
CA VAL A 287 15.44 11.78 16.37
C VAL A 287 15.06 13.02 15.56
N LEU A 288 14.50 12.83 14.35
CA LEU A 288 14.11 13.96 13.50
C LEU A 288 13.05 14.85 14.14
N PHE A 289 12.04 14.26 14.78
CA PHE A 289 11.03 15.04 15.46
C PHE A 289 11.62 15.88 16.60
N ASN A 290 12.46 15.28 17.42
CA ASN A 290 13.08 15.96 18.56
C ASN A 290 14.11 17.00 18.15
N GLU A 291 15.05 16.66 17.24
CA GLU A 291 16.17 17.54 16.90
C GLU A 291 15.78 18.65 15.93
N VAL A 292 14.97 18.33 14.90
CA VAL A 292 14.65 19.29 13.82
C VAL A 292 13.43 20.13 14.20
N ARG A 293 12.38 19.52 14.77
CA ARG A 293 11.14 20.22 15.07
C ARG A 293 11.17 20.85 16.47
N GLU A 294 11.38 20.04 17.52
CA GLU A 294 11.22 20.52 18.90
C GLU A 294 12.39 21.40 19.36
N LYS A 295 13.62 20.96 19.19
CA LYS A 295 14.79 21.70 19.71
C LYS A 295 15.18 22.89 18.83
N GLN A 296 15.22 22.72 17.51
CA GLN A 296 15.71 23.76 16.60
C GLN A 296 14.58 24.56 15.93
N SER A 297 13.34 24.13 16.06
CA SER A 297 12.18 24.79 15.44
C SER A 297 12.37 25.06 13.94
N LEU A 298 12.98 24.12 13.22
CA LEU A 298 13.23 24.21 11.78
C LEU A 298 12.05 23.73 10.94
N ALA A 299 11.27 22.77 11.47
CA ALA A 299 10.16 22.15 10.77
C ALA A 299 8.85 22.28 11.55
N TYR A 300 7.75 22.49 10.83
CA TYR A 300 6.39 22.40 11.36
C TYR A 300 5.90 20.95 11.41
N SER A 301 6.31 20.18 10.42
CA SER A 301 6.09 18.73 10.35
C SER A 301 7.33 18.06 9.80
N ILE A 302 7.69 16.92 10.36
CA ILE A 302 8.77 16.08 9.85
C ILE A 302 8.52 14.64 10.29
N HIS A 303 8.68 13.71 9.36
CA HIS A 303 8.63 12.28 9.63
C HIS A 303 9.41 11.50 8.57
N SER A 304 9.76 10.28 8.88
CA SER A 304 10.23 9.32 7.88
C SER A 304 9.26 8.15 7.74
N GLN A 305 9.21 7.59 6.54
CA GLN A 305 8.45 6.38 6.23
C GLN A 305 9.27 5.46 5.34
N ILE A 306 9.02 4.15 5.45
CA ILE A 306 9.68 3.15 4.62
C ILE A 306 8.72 2.45 3.67
N ASP A 307 9.20 2.16 2.46
CA ASP A 307 8.72 1.03 1.68
C ASP A 307 9.68 -0.15 1.90
N GLY A 308 9.43 -0.91 2.95
CA GLY A 308 10.29 -2.01 3.34
C GLY A 308 10.29 -3.17 2.35
N LYS A 309 9.31 -3.25 1.42
CA LYS A 309 9.28 -4.26 0.37
C LYS A 309 10.28 -3.96 -0.74
N ASN A 310 10.55 -2.69 -0.95
CA ASN A 310 11.47 -2.20 -1.97
C ASN A 310 12.80 -1.66 -1.42
N GLY A 311 12.93 -1.50 -0.09
CA GLY A 311 14.15 -0.96 0.51
C GLY A 311 14.29 0.55 0.34
N TYR A 312 13.20 1.31 0.43
CA TYR A 312 13.23 2.77 0.34
C TYR A 312 12.85 3.40 1.67
N LEU A 313 13.51 4.53 1.99
CA LEU A 313 13.14 5.39 3.09
C LEU A 313 12.95 6.81 2.56
N PHE A 314 11.85 7.43 2.95
CA PHE A 314 11.53 8.81 2.58
C PHE A 314 11.42 9.66 3.82
N VAL A 315 12.11 10.80 3.85
CA VAL A 315 11.90 11.86 4.84
C VAL A 315 11.03 12.91 4.20
N LEU A 316 9.91 13.25 4.84
CA LEU A 316 8.95 14.24 4.37
C LEU A 316 8.82 15.34 5.41
N SER A 317 8.99 16.59 4.99
CA SER A 317 8.95 17.71 5.94
C SER A 317 8.34 18.99 5.35
N GLY A 318 7.71 19.77 6.23
CA GLY A 318 7.30 21.15 5.98
C GLY A 318 8.13 22.08 6.84
N VAL A 319 8.93 22.93 6.21
CA VAL A 319 9.90 23.81 6.87
C VAL A 319 9.68 25.27 6.47
N SER A 320 10.27 26.22 7.22
CA SER A 320 10.29 27.63 6.79
C SER A 320 11.16 27.78 5.55
N SER A 321 10.70 28.60 4.59
CA SER A 321 11.40 28.76 3.31
C SER A 321 12.83 29.35 3.44
N ASP A 322 13.09 30.10 4.50
CA ASP A 322 14.41 30.65 4.83
C ASP A 322 15.34 29.66 5.57
N LYS A 323 14.81 28.52 6.03
CA LYS A 323 15.52 27.53 6.87
C LYS A 323 15.69 26.16 6.25
N TYR A 324 15.22 25.93 5.02
CA TYR A 324 15.22 24.57 4.44
C TYR A 324 16.65 24.02 4.27
N GLU A 325 17.64 24.87 3.97
CA GLU A 325 19.05 24.45 3.90
C GLU A 325 19.58 23.98 5.26
N THR A 326 19.26 24.72 6.33
CA THR A 326 19.64 24.32 7.70
C THR A 326 18.96 23.02 8.10
N ALA A 327 17.66 22.89 7.79
CA ALA A 327 16.91 21.67 8.06
C ALA A 327 17.48 20.46 7.30
N LYS A 328 17.80 20.64 5.99
CA LYS A 328 18.46 19.63 5.17
C LYS A 328 19.74 19.12 5.81
N ASN A 329 20.64 20.06 6.17
CA ASN A 329 21.92 19.70 6.75
C ASN A 329 21.77 19.03 8.13
N THR A 330 20.78 19.45 8.92
CA THR A 330 20.47 18.80 10.19
C THR A 330 19.97 17.37 9.98
N ILE A 331 19.03 17.13 9.04
CA ILE A 331 18.52 15.79 8.73
C ILE A 331 19.67 14.86 8.32
N ILE A 332 20.55 15.31 7.42
CA ILE A 332 21.72 14.55 6.97
C ILE A 332 22.66 14.28 8.17
N SER A 333 22.95 15.27 8.99
CA SER A 333 23.80 15.11 10.16
C SER A 333 23.24 14.09 11.16
N GLU A 334 21.94 14.10 11.41
CA GLU A 334 21.31 13.12 12.31
C GLU A 334 21.31 11.70 11.73
N PHE A 335 21.19 11.56 10.40
CA PHE A 335 21.39 10.27 9.75
C PHE A 335 22.81 9.74 9.95
N GLU A 336 23.82 10.57 9.68
CA GLU A 336 25.24 10.22 9.85
C GLU A 336 25.61 9.89 11.30
N LYS A 337 24.99 10.55 12.29
CA LYS A 337 25.15 10.19 13.70
C LYS A 337 24.68 8.76 13.99
N ILE A 338 23.49 8.39 13.49
CA ILE A 338 22.97 7.02 13.68
C ILE A 338 23.88 6.02 12.97
N LYS A 339 24.35 6.33 11.77
CA LYS A 339 25.29 5.53 10.99
C LYS A 339 26.64 5.35 11.71
N ALA A 340 27.10 6.36 12.44
CA ALA A 340 28.30 6.29 13.29
C ALA A 340 28.05 5.58 14.65
N GLY A 341 26.82 5.14 14.94
CA GLY A 341 26.47 4.55 16.24
C GLY A 341 26.31 5.57 17.37
N ASP A 342 26.24 6.87 17.06
CA ASP A 342 26.09 7.95 18.04
C ASP A 342 24.59 8.13 18.42
N PHE A 343 24.09 7.20 19.18
CA PHE A 343 22.75 7.24 19.79
C PHE A 343 22.75 6.46 21.12
N THR A 344 21.80 6.78 22.00
CA THR A 344 21.67 6.11 23.27
C THR A 344 20.93 4.78 23.16
N GLU A 345 21.27 3.83 24.04
CA GLU A 345 20.54 2.56 24.14
C GLU A 345 19.07 2.75 24.47
N GLU A 346 18.74 3.79 25.24
CA GLU A 346 17.39 4.15 25.60
C GLU A 346 16.54 4.46 24.36
N LYS A 347 17.09 5.21 23.38
CA LYS A 347 16.39 5.51 22.11
C LYS A 347 16.17 4.25 21.29
N LEU A 348 17.15 3.35 21.23
CA LEU A 348 17.02 2.07 20.54
C LEU A 348 15.91 1.21 21.15
N GLU A 349 15.93 1.06 22.48
CA GLU A 349 14.93 0.27 23.20
C GLU A 349 13.52 0.89 23.12
N LEU A 350 13.41 2.23 23.10
CA LEU A 350 12.13 2.91 22.89
C LEU A 350 11.56 2.61 21.50
N ALA A 351 12.37 2.71 20.45
CA ALA A 351 11.94 2.40 19.07
C ALA A 351 11.43 0.95 18.96
N LYS A 352 12.15 -0.03 19.55
CA LYS A 352 11.72 -1.43 19.61
C LYS A 352 10.36 -1.58 20.29
N LYS A 353 10.16 -0.96 21.45
CA LYS A 353 8.89 -1.00 22.20
C LYS A 353 7.73 -0.44 21.39
N VAL A 354 7.92 0.67 20.69
CA VAL A 354 6.90 1.28 19.85
C VAL A 354 6.52 0.34 18.70
N ILE A 355 7.50 -0.26 18.01
CA ILE A 355 7.23 -1.23 16.92
C ILE A 355 6.44 -2.42 17.44
N ILE A 356 6.81 -2.97 18.60
CA ILE A 356 6.14 -4.11 19.20
C ILE A 356 4.69 -3.75 19.58
N SER A 357 4.47 -2.56 20.14
CA SER A 357 3.11 -2.05 20.43
C SER A 357 2.26 -1.96 19.15
N HIS A 358 2.79 -1.33 18.10
CA HIS A 358 2.11 -1.24 16.81
C HIS A 358 1.81 -2.62 16.20
N ARG A 359 2.69 -3.61 16.43
CA ARG A 359 2.46 -4.98 15.95
C ARG A 359 1.29 -5.65 16.67
N TYR A 360 1.13 -5.41 17.97
CA TYR A 360 -0.05 -5.88 18.72
C TYR A 360 -1.32 -5.15 18.26
N GLU A 361 -1.29 -3.83 18.15
CA GLU A 361 -2.43 -3.03 17.69
C GLU A 361 -2.91 -3.39 16.28
N SER A 362 -1.98 -3.83 15.41
CA SER A 362 -2.31 -4.24 14.04
C SER A 362 -3.30 -5.41 13.99
N GLU A 363 -3.36 -6.25 15.03
CA GLU A 363 -4.29 -7.38 15.11
C GLU A 363 -5.72 -6.98 15.49
N ASP A 364 -5.94 -5.74 15.88
CA ASP A 364 -7.27 -5.21 16.22
C ASP A 364 -8.00 -4.64 14.99
N ARG A 365 -7.37 -4.72 13.81
CA ARG A 365 -7.92 -4.26 12.55
C ARG A 365 -7.85 -5.36 11.48
N PRO A 366 -8.99 -5.88 10.97
CA PRO A 366 -8.99 -6.96 9.96
C PRO A 366 -8.14 -6.63 8.73
N LYS A 367 -8.17 -5.37 8.27
CA LYS A 367 -7.36 -4.92 7.13
C LYS A 367 -5.86 -5.04 7.39
N SER A 368 -5.40 -4.70 8.60
CA SER A 368 -3.98 -4.83 8.97
C SER A 368 -3.54 -6.30 9.03
N VAL A 369 -4.40 -7.18 9.56
CA VAL A 369 -4.16 -8.64 9.54
C VAL A 369 -4.02 -9.14 8.10
N ILE A 370 -4.89 -8.68 7.19
CA ILE A 370 -4.85 -9.03 5.78
C ILE A 370 -3.56 -8.53 5.11
N GLU A 371 -3.12 -7.29 5.39
CA GLU A 371 -1.87 -6.77 4.82
C GLU A 371 -0.64 -7.54 5.32
N ILE A 372 -0.63 -7.95 6.60
CA ILE A 372 0.42 -8.82 7.13
C ILE A 372 0.44 -10.17 6.40
N MET A 373 -0.73 -10.81 6.23
CA MET A 373 -0.82 -12.08 5.49
C MET A 373 -0.42 -11.91 4.03
N HIS A 374 -0.77 -10.77 3.41
CA HIS A 374 -0.41 -10.50 2.03
C HIS A 374 1.10 -10.30 1.86
N ASN A 375 1.74 -9.54 2.74
CA ASN A 375 3.18 -9.33 2.71
C ASN A 375 3.96 -10.65 2.84
N GLN A 376 3.43 -11.65 3.53
CA GLN A 376 4.07 -12.97 3.66
C GLN A 376 4.21 -13.74 2.35
N ILE A 377 3.55 -13.31 1.25
CA ILE A 377 3.79 -13.86 -0.10
C ILE A 377 5.28 -13.72 -0.48
N LEU A 378 5.94 -12.64 -0.01
CA LEU A 378 7.34 -12.37 -0.30
C LEU A 378 8.31 -13.24 0.50
N LEU A 379 7.83 -13.99 1.49
CA LEU A 379 8.66 -14.83 2.34
C LEU A 379 8.70 -16.26 1.80
N GLU A 380 9.84 -16.93 1.95
CA GLU A 380 9.95 -18.36 1.71
C GLU A 380 9.12 -19.17 2.72
N GLN A 381 9.20 -18.77 3.99
CA GLN A 381 8.44 -19.34 5.09
C GLN A 381 7.63 -18.25 5.81
N PRO A 382 6.35 -18.52 6.16
CA PRO A 382 5.56 -17.57 6.92
C PRO A 382 6.22 -17.22 8.26
N GLN A 383 6.27 -15.93 8.58
CA GLN A 383 6.79 -15.42 9.85
C GLN A 383 5.65 -15.25 10.86
N SER A 384 5.77 -15.85 12.03
CA SER A 384 4.82 -15.63 13.12
C SER A 384 5.02 -14.25 13.76
N LYS A 385 4.01 -13.80 14.52
CA LYS A 385 4.12 -12.58 15.31
C LYS A 385 5.27 -12.66 16.32
N GLU A 386 5.37 -13.78 16.99
CA GLU A 386 6.40 -14.07 18.01
C GLU A 386 7.80 -14.01 17.40
N THR A 387 7.97 -14.57 16.19
CA THR A 387 9.24 -14.48 15.45
C THR A 387 9.56 -13.03 15.09
N PHE A 388 8.60 -12.28 14.56
CA PHE A 388 8.79 -10.86 14.26
C PHE A 388 9.19 -10.06 15.50
N ILE A 389 8.48 -10.23 16.62
CA ILE A 389 8.81 -9.54 17.90
C ILE A 389 10.21 -9.90 18.37
N LYS A 390 10.55 -11.19 18.31
CA LYS A 390 11.88 -11.66 18.70
C LYS A 390 12.99 -11.07 17.82
N ASP A 391 12.75 -10.94 16.52
CA ASP A 391 13.72 -10.33 15.60
C ASP A 391 13.90 -8.85 15.89
N ILE A 392 12.82 -8.10 16.17
CA ILE A 392 12.90 -6.69 16.60
C ILE A 392 13.67 -6.55 17.92
N GLN A 393 13.40 -7.42 18.92
CA GLN A 393 14.08 -7.38 20.23
C GLN A 393 15.57 -7.63 20.15
N LYS A 394 16.02 -8.44 19.19
CA LYS A 394 17.43 -8.80 19.01
C LYS A 394 18.26 -7.72 18.29
N VAL A 395 17.61 -6.76 17.64
CA VAL A 395 18.35 -5.71 16.92
C VAL A 395 19.32 -5.02 17.86
N SER A 396 20.60 -5.04 17.51
CA SER A 396 21.70 -4.40 18.25
C SER A 396 22.08 -3.06 17.64
N ARG A 397 22.96 -2.32 18.32
CA ARG A 397 23.58 -1.10 17.78
C ARG A 397 24.35 -1.40 16.50
N GLU A 398 25.09 -2.50 16.49
CA GLU A 398 25.90 -2.96 15.36
C GLU A 398 25.00 -3.27 14.13
N ASP A 399 23.83 -3.88 14.35
CA ASP A 399 22.86 -4.12 13.30
C ASP A 399 22.32 -2.80 12.70
N MET A 400 22.06 -1.81 13.56
CA MET A 400 21.63 -0.47 13.16
C MET A 400 22.68 0.23 12.31
N VAL A 401 23.93 0.21 12.75
CA VAL A 401 25.09 0.76 12.01
C VAL A 401 25.24 0.04 10.67
N SER A 402 25.25 -1.29 10.69
CA SER A 402 25.42 -2.10 9.47
C SER A 402 24.37 -1.85 8.38
N VAL A 403 23.10 -1.61 8.77
CA VAL A 403 22.06 -1.29 7.80
C VAL A 403 22.15 0.14 7.30
N ALA A 404 22.56 1.08 8.16
CA ALA A 404 22.74 2.49 7.81
C ALA A 404 23.98 2.73 6.92
N GLU A 405 25.08 2.01 7.14
CA GLU A 405 26.29 2.08 6.29
C GLU A 405 26.05 1.71 4.83
N LYS A 406 25.11 0.79 4.59
CA LYS A 406 24.75 0.33 3.24
C LYS A 406 23.75 1.24 2.55
N ALA A 407 23.12 2.13 3.30
CA ALA A 407 22.14 3.06 2.76
C ALA A 407 22.86 4.26 2.12
N PHE A 408 22.23 4.81 1.10
CA PHE A 408 22.68 6.06 0.50
C PHE A 408 21.51 7.01 0.26
N LEU A 409 21.79 8.31 0.39
CA LEU A 409 20.90 9.38 0.01
C LEU A 409 20.92 9.50 -1.51
N ASP A 410 19.76 9.29 -2.12
CA ASP A 410 19.62 9.27 -3.58
C ASP A 410 19.19 10.66 -4.10
N THR A 411 18.06 11.17 -3.60
CA THR A 411 17.44 12.38 -4.12
C THR A 411 16.97 13.30 -3.00
N ILE A 412 17.20 14.59 -3.16
CA ILE A 412 16.65 15.67 -2.34
C ILE A 412 15.81 16.56 -3.24
N TYR A 413 14.54 16.72 -2.89
CA TYR A 413 13.63 17.62 -3.59
C TYR A 413 13.08 18.68 -2.65
N VAL A 414 13.20 19.94 -3.07
CA VAL A 414 12.72 21.11 -2.33
C VAL A 414 11.72 21.88 -3.20
N LEU A 415 10.51 22.05 -2.69
CA LEU A 415 9.54 23.00 -3.23
C LEU A 415 9.51 24.21 -2.29
N THR A 416 9.88 25.38 -2.75
CA THR A 416 10.00 26.57 -1.90
C THR A 416 9.51 27.82 -2.60
N LYS A 417 9.27 28.90 -1.82
CA LYS A 417 8.93 30.21 -2.36
C LYS A 417 10.13 30.81 -3.09
N GLY A 418 9.90 31.39 -4.27
CA GLY A 418 10.91 32.17 -4.96
C GLY A 418 11.34 33.36 -4.10
N GLY A 419 12.65 33.52 -3.91
CA GLY A 419 13.17 34.75 -3.31
C GLY A 419 12.85 35.95 -4.23
N ASP A 420 12.42 37.04 -3.65
CA ASP A 420 12.36 38.34 -4.38
C ASP A 420 13.78 38.60 -4.93
N LYS A 421 13.92 38.58 -6.28
CA LYS A 421 15.14 39.02 -6.95
C LYS A 421 15.16 40.52 -6.97
#